data_e66da4e4b8488302dec8f59f614dfb82
#
_entry.id   e66da4e4b8488302dec8f59f614dfb82
#
_cell.length_a   1.000
_cell.length_b   1.000
_cell.length_c   1.000
_cell.angle_alpha   90.00
_cell.angle_beta   90.00
_cell.angle_gamma   90.00
#
_symmetry.space_group_name_H-M   'P 1'
#
loop_
_entity.id
_entity.type
_entity.pdbx_description
1 polymer ?
#
loop_
_entity_poly.entity_id
_entity_poly.type
_entity_poly.pdbx_seq_one_letter_code
_entity_poly.pdbx_strand_id
1 'polypeptide(L)'
;MPAKENPNLYWAIPVGNWEHRDEKAKARIMSYLESDTRHIRSCFYHLGKTTTKSIFFISDVIPITDKYIAREYLGYNAQIYIIKNKHLIAELERKLKRILSYEAVNKNYFRQHITDIKNYLLQEL
;
A
#
# COMPACT_ATOMS: atom_id res chain seq x y z
N MET A 1 -4.69 4.15 5.76
CA MET A 1 -3.86 5.16 6.45
C MET A 1 -4.24 6.53 5.95
N PRO A 2 -4.60 7.46 6.83
CA PRO A 2 -4.98 8.80 6.40
C PRO A 2 -3.81 9.54 5.75
N ALA A 3 -4.11 10.37 4.75
CA ALA A 3 -3.11 11.22 4.11
C ALA A 3 -2.94 12.51 4.93
N LYS A 4 -1.71 13.04 4.92
CA LYS A 4 -1.41 14.29 5.63
C LYS A 4 -2.02 15.51 4.97
N GLU A 5 -2.18 15.47 3.66
CA GLU A 5 -2.65 16.62 2.86
C GLU A 5 -4.14 16.89 3.06
N ASN A 6 -4.93 15.84 3.34
CA ASN A 6 -6.37 15.99 3.50
C ASN A 6 -6.91 14.83 4.36
N PRO A 7 -7.69 15.11 5.42
CA PRO A 7 -8.23 14.05 6.29
C PRO A 7 -9.24 13.14 5.60
N ASN A 8 -9.79 13.52 4.45
CA ASN A 8 -10.72 12.70 3.68
C ASN A 8 -10.05 11.86 2.61
N LEU A 9 -8.72 11.93 2.52
CA LEU A 9 -7.92 11.13 1.61
C LEU A 9 -7.18 10.06 2.40
N TYR A 10 -7.20 8.84 1.88
CA TYR A 10 -6.58 7.68 2.52
C TYR A 10 -5.67 6.96 1.54
N TRP A 11 -4.64 6.30 2.06
CA TRP A 11 -3.77 5.43 1.29
C TRP A 11 -4.22 3.99 1.48
N ALA A 12 -4.58 3.34 0.39
CA ALA A 12 -4.99 1.94 0.40
C ALA A 12 -3.85 1.06 -0.10
N ILE A 13 -3.40 0.12 0.73
CA ILE A 13 -2.36 -0.82 0.40
C ILE A 13 -3.02 -2.17 0.09
N PRO A 14 -2.85 -2.70 -1.14
CA PRO A 14 -3.37 -4.03 -1.47
C PRO A 14 -2.73 -5.11 -0.60
N VAL A 15 -3.52 -6.08 -0.21
CA VAL A 15 -3.09 -7.19 0.65
C VAL A 15 -3.48 -8.50 -0.02
N GLY A 16 -2.58 -9.48 0.04
CA GLY A 16 -2.83 -10.81 -0.49
C GLY A 16 -2.40 -11.90 0.49
N ASN A 17 -2.84 -13.12 0.23
CA ASN A 17 -2.42 -14.29 0.99
C ASN A 17 -1.08 -14.78 0.47
N TRP A 18 -0.06 -14.84 1.36
CA TRP A 18 1.29 -15.27 0.98
C TRP A 18 1.31 -16.69 0.45
N GLU A 19 0.59 -17.61 1.11
CA GLU A 19 0.61 -19.03 0.75
C GLU A 19 -0.03 -19.32 -0.60
N HIS A 20 -0.89 -18.43 -1.10
CA HIS A 20 -1.53 -18.57 -2.40
C HIS A 20 -0.64 -18.09 -3.56
N ARG A 21 0.53 -17.52 -3.28
CA ARG A 21 1.47 -17.09 -4.32
C ARG A 21 2.27 -18.28 -4.81
N ASP A 22 2.57 -18.31 -6.12
CA ASP A 22 3.43 -19.36 -6.68
C ASP A 22 4.90 -19.11 -6.27
N GLU A 23 5.74 -20.12 -6.49
CA GLU A 23 7.14 -20.06 -6.07
C GLU A 23 7.92 -18.94 -6.78
N LYS A 24 7.59 -18.67 -8.05
CA LYS A 24 8.24 -17.62 -8.82
C LYS A 24 7.91 -16.23 -8.23
N ALA A 25 6.64 -16.00 -7.88
CA ALA A 25 6.22 -14.75 -7.24
C ALA A 25 6.85 -14.60 -5.86
N LYS A 26 6.87 -15.67 -5.05
CA LYS A 26 7.52 -15.64 -3.73
C LYS A 26 9.00 -15.30 -3.84
N ALA A 27 9.72 -15.92 -4.78
CA ALA A 27 11.14 -15.66 -4.98
C ALA A 27 11.40 -14.20 -5.36
N ARG A 28 10.59 -13.63 -6.24
CA ARG A 28 10.72 -12.24 -6.65
C ARG A 28 10.48 -11.29 -5.47
N ILE A 29 9.43 -11.53 -4.70
CA ILE A 29 9.10 -10.71 -3.53
C ILE A 29 10.22 -10.79 -2.50
N MET A 30 10.73 -11.99 -2.21
CA MET A 30 11.82 -12.17 -1.25
C MET A 30 13.09 -11.46 -1.70
N SER A 31 13.41 -11.46 -3.00
CA SER A 31 14.58 -10.75 -3.51
C SER A 31 14.50 -9.25 -3.23
N TYR A 32 13.31 -8.67 -3.28
CA TYR A 32 13.10 -7.26 -2.95
C TYR A 32 13.20 -7.00 -1.45
N LEU A 33 12.61 -7.88 -0.63
CA LEU A 33 12.67 -7.76 0.83
C LEU A 33 14.10 -7.87 1.36
N GLU A 34 14.94 -8.67 0.70
CA GLU A 34 16.33 -8.90 1.08
C GLU A 34 17.29 -7.89 0.45
N SER A 35 16.80 -6.96 -0.37
CA SER A 35 17.63 -5.94 -0.98
C SER A 35 18.14 -4.93 0.05
N ASP A 36 19.18 -4.17 -0.33
CA ASP A 36 19.76 -3.14 0.54
C ASP A 36 18.67 -2.20 1.05
N THR A 37 18.63 -1.97 2.36
CA THR A 37 17.63 -1.12 3.01
C THR A 37 17.66 0.32 2.50
N ARG A 38 18.79 0.77 1.93
CA ARG A 38 18.92 2.09 1.31
C ARG A 38 18.21 2.18 -0.04
N HIS A 39 17.96 1.04 -0.68
CA HIS A 39 17.28 0.98 -1.97
C HIS A 39 15.77 1.01 -1.77
N ILE A 40 15.06 1.78 -2.61
CA ILE A 40 13.59 1.90 -2.49
C ILE A 40 12.88 0.56 -2.66
N ARG A 41 13.46 -0.41 -3.38
CA ARG A 41 12.89 -1.75 -3.54
C ARG A 41 12.62 -2.46 -2.22
N SER A 42 13.43 -2.18 -1.19
CA SER A 42 13.24 -2.78 0.12
C SER A 42 11.90 -2.41 0.76
N CYS A 43 11.25 -1.37 0.26
CA CYS A 43 9.95 -0.88 0.75
C CYS A 43 8.77 -1.27 -0.14
N PHE A 44 9.00 -2.00 -1.25
CA PHE A 44 7.93 -2.37 -2.18
C PHE A 44 6.94 -3.34 -1.57
N TYR A 45 7.40 -4.21 -0.67
CA TYR A 45 6.59 -5.26 -0.05
C TYR A 45 6.81 -5.31 1.45
N HIS A 46 5.85 -5.89 2.16
CA HIS A 46 5.99 -6.25 3.56
C HIS A 46 5.24 -7.55 3.84
N LEU A 47 5.87 -8.45 4.59
CA LEU A 47 5.23 -9.67 5.08
C LEU A 47 4.75 -9.41 6.50
N GLY A 48 3.48 -9.67 6.76
CA GLY A 48 2.90 -9.51 8.08
C GLY A 48 1.84 -10.56 8.34
N LYS A 49 1.49 -10.72 9.60
CA LYS A 49 0.43 -11.65 10.00
C LYS A 49 -0.81 -10.87 10.38
N THR A 50 -1.90 -11.14 9.65
CA THR A 50 -3.24 -10.74 10.04
C THR A 50 -3.94 -11.98 10.60
N THR A 51 -5.01 -12.48 10.01
CA THR A 51 -5.55 -13.79 10.32
C THR A 51 -4.67 -14.92 9.74
N THR A 52 -4.00 -14.63 8.62
CA THR A 52 -3.05 -15.53 7.96
C THR A 52 -1.78 -14.77 7.62
N LYS A 53 -0.74 -15.47 7.16
CA LYS A 53 0.46 -14.81 6.66
C LYS A 53 0.11 -14.04 5.39
N SER A 54 0.30 -12.73 5.43
CA SER A 54 -0.14 -11.82 4.38
C SER A 54 1.03 -11.08 3.75
N ILE A 55 0.90 -10.81 2.46
CA ILE A 55 1.83 -9.93 1.73
C ILE A 55 1.13 -8.59 1.46
N PHE A 56 1.80 -7.51 1.83
CA PHE A 56 1.35 -6.15 1.59
C PHE A 56 2.11 -5.57 0.39
N PHE A 57 1.36 -5.14 -0.62
CA PHE A 57 1.94 -4.59 -1.86
C PHE A 57 2.04 -3.07 -1.75
N ILE A 58 3.05 -2.58 -1.02
CA ILE A 58 3.18 -1.15 -0.71
C ILE A 58 3.43 -0.32 -1.96
N SER A 59 4.20 -0.85 -2.92
CA SER A 59 4.44 -0.16 -4.19
C SER A 59 3.20 -0.02 -5.06
N ASP A 60 2.15 -0.79 -4.78
CA ASP A 60 0.87 -0.71 -5.47
C ASP A 60 -0.16 0.15 -4.74
N VAL A 61 0.27 0.90 -3.73
CA VAL A 61 -0.59 1.79 -2.96
C VAL A 61 -1.34 2.76 -3.87
N ILE A 62 -2.61 3.00 -3.55
CA ILE A 62 -3.41 4.00 -4.27
C ILE A 62 -4.08 4.93 -3.26
N PRO A 63 -4.27 6.21 -3.64
CA PRO A 63 -5.08 7.12 -2.83
C PRO A 63 -6.56 6.83 -3.08
N ILE A 64 -7.36 6.85 -2.02
CA ILE A 64 -8.81 6.69 -2.09
C ILE A 64 -9.49 7.70 -1.18
N THR A 65 -10.77 7.95 -1.42
CA THR A 65 -11.60 8.80 -0.56
C THR A 65 -12.69 7.96 0.10
N ASP A 66 -13.38 8.55 1.10
CA ASP A 66 -14.52 7.88 1.76
C ASP A 66 -15.58 7.41 0.78
N LYS A 67 -15.79 8.16 -0.28
CA LYS A 67 -16.74 7.81 -1.34
C LYS A 67 -16.40 6.47 -2.00
N TYR A 68 -15.13 6.22 -2.26
CA TYR A 68 -14.67 4.96 -2.84
C TYR A 68 -14.77 3.81 -1.84
N ILE A 69 -14.44 4.05 -0.58
CA ILE A 69 -14.58 3.05 0.47
C ILE A 69 -16.04 2.58 0.54
N ALA A 70 -16.99 3.50 0.54
CA ALA A 70 -18.42 3.17 0.64
C ALA A 70 -18.95 2.44 -0.60
N ARG A 71 -18.50 2.81 -1.80
CA ARG A 71 -19.04 2.26 -3.05
C ARG A 71 -18.37 0.97 -3.49
N GLU A 72 -17.03 0.94 -3.49
CA GLU A 72 -16.26 -0.11 -4.14
C GLU A 72 -15.99 -1.29 -3.21
N TYR A 73 -15.70 -1.01 -1.95
CA TYR A 73 -15.30 -2.06 -1.02
C TYR A 73 -16.47 -2.73 -0.31
N LEU A 74 -17.50 -1.97 0.05
CA LEU A 74 -18.68 -2.54 0.70
C LEU A 74 -19.61 -3.26 -0.27
N GLY A 75 -19.64 -2.83 -1.56
CA GLY A 75 -20.49 -3.42 -2.59
C GLY A 75 -20.06 -4.80 -3.07
N TYR A 76 -18.82 -5.20 -2.81
CA TYR A 76 -18.27 -6.49 -3.26
C TYR A 76 -18.01 -7.48 -2.14
N ASN A 77 -18.65 -7.33 -0.99
CA ASN A 77 -18.37 -8.12 0.21
C ASN A 77 -16.89 -8.06 0.62
N ALA A 78 -16.16 -7.06 0.15
CA ALA A 78 -14.79 -6.87 0.56
C ALA A 78 -14.77 -6.38 2.00
N GLN A 79 -14.16 -7.16 2.86
CA GLN A 79 -13.98 -6.74 4.24
C GLN A 79 -12.87 -5.71 4.31
N ILE A 80 -13.17 -4.55 4.89
CA ILE A 80 -12.13 -3.59 5.24
C ILE A 80 -11.45 -4.11 6.49
N TYR A 81 -10.21 -4.58 6.35
CA TYR A 81 -9.44 -5.05 7.49
C TYR A 81 -8.87 -3.86 8.24
N ILE A 82 -9.29 -3.68 9.48
CA ILE A 82 -8.64 -2.76 10.39
C ILE A 82 -7.52 -3.53 11.05
N ILE A 83 -6.28 -3.14 10.75
CA ILE A 83 -5.11 -3.76 11.37
C ILE A 83 -4.99 -3.22 12.79
N LYS A 84 -5.06 -4.12 13.77
CA LYS A 84 -4.96 -3.75 15.20
C LYS A 84 -3.54 -3.87 15.74
N ASN A 85 -2.65 -4.59 15.06
CA ASN A 85 -1.28 -4.80 15.50
C ASN A 85 -0.47 -3.52 15.27
N LYS A 86 -0.14 -2.84 16.36
CA LYS A 86 0.58 -1.55 16.31
C LYS A 86 1.97 -1.66 15.69
N HIS A 87 2.67 -2.78 15.92
CA HIS A 87 3.99 -3.01 15.33
C HIS A 87 3.90 -3.14 13.81
N LEU A 88 2.92 -3.90 13.32
CA LEU A 88 2.69 -4.05 11.89
C LEU A 88 2.32 -2.71 11.24
N ILE A 89 1.44 -1.93 11.88
CA ILE A 89 1.06 -0.59 11.39
C ILE A 89 2.31 0.29 11.27
N ALA A 90 3.15 0.31 12.30
CA ALA A 90 4.36 1.12 12.29
C ALA A 90 5.31 0.74 11.14
N GLU A 91 5.48 -0.55 10.89
CA GLU A 91 6.31 -1.03 9.78
C GLU A 91 5.73 -0.66 8.42
N LEU A 92 4.42 -0.80 8.24
CA LEU A 92 3.75 -0.40 7.01
C LEU A 92 3.86 1.12 6.79
N GLU A 93 3.66 1.92 7.83
CA GLU A 93 3.78 3.37 7.75
C GLU A 93 5.21 3.80 7.39
N ARG A 94 6.21 3.17 7.97
CA ARG A 94 7.62 3.46 7.68
C ARG A 94 7.92 3.22 6.19
N LYS A 95 7.51 2.09 5.66
CA LYS A 95 7.73 1.75 4.25
C LYS A 95 6.91 2.63 3.32
N LEU A 96 5.64 2.88 3.67
CA LEU A 96 4.77 3.76 2.90
C LEU A 96 5.33 5.17 2.82
N LYS A 97 5.81 5.70 3.93
CA LYS A 97 6.42 7.04 3.96
C LYS A 97 7.59 7.16 2.98
N ARG A 98 8.44 6.13 2.89
CA ARG A 98 9.55 6.11 1.93
C ARG A 98 9.04 6.05 0.48
N ILE A 99 8.03 5.24 0.21
CA ILE A 99 7.41 5.14 -1.12
C ILE A 99 6.83 6.50 -1.53
N LEU A 100 6.09 7.15 -0.65
CA LEU A 100 5.48 8.46 -0.94
C LEU A 100 6.53 9.56 -1.10
N SER A 101 7.62 9.52 -0.33
CA SER A 101 8.72 10.46 -0.48
C SER A 101 9.43 10.29 -1.82
N TYR A 102 9.62 9.04 -2.26
CA TYR A 102 10.18 8.74 -3.57
C TYR A 102 9.27 9.24 -4.69
N GLU A 103 7.96 9.02 -4.57
CA GLU A 103 6.97 9.48 -5.53
C GLU A 103 6.95 11.01 -5.64
N ALA A 104 7.13 11.73 -4.53
CA ALA A 104 7.15 13.19 -4.54
C ALA A 104 8.29 13.77 -5.39
N VAL A 105 9.43 13.07 -5.46
CA VAL A 105 10.59 13.45 -6.27
C VAL A 105 10.47 12.89 -7.69
N ASN A 106 9.96 11.69 -7.83
CA ASN A 106 9.83 10.96 -9.10
C ASN A 106 8.34 10.75 -9.41
N LYS A 107 7.63 11.80 -9.77
CA LYS A 107 6.18 11.78 -9.96
C LYS A 107 5.75 10.74 -10.98
N ASN A 108 4.73 9.96 -10.60
CA ASN A 108 4.18 8.88 -11.41
C ASN A 108 5.21 7.78 -11.74
N TYR A 109 6.20 7.60 -10.86
CA TYR A 109 7.20 6.55 -11.01
C TYR A 109 6.57 5.16 -10.97
N PHE A 110 5.62 4.96 -10.05
CA PHE A 110 4.94 3.67 -9.91
C PHE A 110 3.88 3.51 -10.99
N ARG A 111 3.62 2.26 -11.37
CA ARG A 111 2.76 1.92 -12.50
C ARG A 111 1.36 2.52 -12.43
N GLN A 112 0.80 2.67 -11.23
CA GLN A 112 -0.55 3.21 -11.02
C GLN A 112 -0.65 4.73 -11.10
N HIS A 113 0.46 5.45 -11.27
CA HIS A 113 0.50 6.93 -11.37
C HIS A 113 -0.12 7.62 -10.15
N ILE A 114 0.50 7.42 -9.00
CA ILE A 114 0.01 7.90 -7.69
C ILE A 114 -0.30 9.41 -7.71
N THR A 115 0.60 10.22 -8.25
CA THR A 115 0.45 11.68 -8.25
C THR A 115 -0.77 12.12 -9.05
N ASP A 116 -0.99 11.53 -10.22
CA ASP A 116 -2.14 11.86 -11.06
C ASP A 116 -3.46 11.50 -10.37
N ILE A 117 -3.53 10.31 -9.77
CA ILE A 117 -4.74 9.87 -9.05
C ILE A 117 -4.99 10.77 -7.84
N LYS A 118 -3.95 11.08 -7.08
CA LYS A 118 -4.07 11.95 -5.90
C LYS A 118 -4.61 13.32 -6.28
N ASN A 119 -4.05 13.95 -7.31
CA ASN A 119 -4.48 15.26 -7.76
C ASN A 119 -5.92 15.26 -8.23
N TYR A 120 -6.33 14.22 -8.97
CA TYR A 120 -7.71 14.07 -9.40
C TYR A 120 -8.66 13.98 -8.20
N LEU A 121 -8.34 13.16 -7.21
CA LEU A 121 -9.18 12.99 -6.03
C LEU A 121 -9.25 14.25 -5.17
N LEU A 122 -8.14 14.99 -5.04
CA LEU A 122 -8.13 16.24 -4.29
C LEU A 122 -9.02 17.31 -4.93
N GLN A 123 -9.17 17.31 -6.25
CA GLN A 123 -10.07 18.22 -6.93
C GLN A 123 -11.55 17.94 -6.66
N GLU A 124 -11.88 16.69 -6.30
CA GLU A 124 -13.25 16.28 -6.00
C GLU A 124 -13.64 16.49 -4.53
N LEU A 125 -12.71 16.82 -3.69
CA LEU A 125 -12.96 17.07 -2.26
C LEU A 125 -13.26 18.61 -2.02
#